data_fe4f57172730ff4bee634ea0f53bc852
#
_entry.id   fe4f57172730ff4bee634ea0f53bc852
#
_cell.length_a   1.000
_cell.length_b   1.000
_cell.length_c   1.000
_cell.angle_alpha   90.00
_cell.angle_beta   90.00
_cell.angle_gamma   90.00
#
_symmetry.space_group_name_H-M   'P 1'
#
loop_
_entity.id
_entity.type
_entity.pdbx_description
1 polymer ?
#
loop_
_entity_poly.entity_id
_entity_poly.type
_entity_poly.pdbx_seq_one_letter_code
_entity_poly.pdbx_strand_id
1 'polypeptide(L)'
;MKNEQGGARLKFIIFMAVFGLILYVGYMYIPVAIDAYYFKDAMQNKVNLAAAQGYDPAWLSDQISKSKAEHNVPDDAVITPAQREGRVEVRVQFTRPISTPLFTYNYDFDYTAQSTTFLTPK
;
A
#
# COMPACT_ATOMS: atom_id res chain seq x y z
N MET A 1 16.24 -26.19 41.12
CA MET A 1 16.52 -27.05 39.93
C MET A 1 15.28 -27.30 39.12
N LYS A 2 14.26 -27.97 39.68
CA LYS A 2 13.02 -28.19 38.95
C LYS A 2 12.33 -26.90 38.53
N ASN A 3 12.34 -25.90 39.42
CA ASN A 3 11.72 -24.62 39.11
C ASN A 3 12.45 -23.88 37.98
N GLU A 4 13.77 -24.01 37.96
CA GLU A 4 14.56 -23.40 36.90
C GLU A 4 14.30 -24.05 35.54
N GLN A 5 14.21 -25.36 35.51
CA GLN A 5 13.89 -26.10 34.30
C GLN A 5 12.49 -25.77 33.82
N GLY A 6 11.52 -25.73 34.74
CA GLY A 6 10.16 -25.34 34.42
C GLY A 6 10.08 -23.90 33.92
N GLY A 7 10.83 -22.99 34.58
CA GLY A 7 10.88 -21.61 34.19
C GLY A 7 11.52 -21.39 32.81
N ALA A 8 12.60 -22.14 32.52
CA ALA A 8 13.28 -22.09 31.23
C ALA A 8 12.37 -22.56 30.09
N ARG A 9 11.65 -23.67 30.32
CA ARG A 9 10.69 -24.16 29.33
C ARG A 9 9.56 -23.19 29.10
N LEU A 10 9.02 -22.63 30.18
CA LEU A 10 7.96 -21.66 30.09
C LEU A 10 8.40 -20.42 29.32
N LYS A 11 9.59 -19.91 29.65
CA LYS A 11 10.17 -18.77 28.92
C LYS A 11 10.36 -19.07 27.43
N PHE A 12 10.85 -20.29 27.14
CA PHE A 12 11.05 -20.71 25.75
C PHE A 12 9.72 -20.77 25.00
N ILE A 13 8.68 -21.35 25.63
CA ILE A 13 7.36 -21.45 25.02
C ILE A 13 6.78 -20.05 24.76
N ILE A 14 6.90 -19.17 25.75
CA ILE A 14 6.43 -17.79 25.60
C ILE A 14 7.18 -17.08 24.49
N PHE A 15 8.51 -17.24 24.47
CA PHE A 15 9.35 -16.63 23.44
C PHE A 15 8.94 -17.13 22.05
N MET A 16 8.75 -18.43 21.89
CA MET A 16 8.35 -19.01 20.61
C MET A 16 6.94 -18.57 20.21
N ALA A 17 6.04 -18.44 21.17
CA ALA A 17 4.69 -17.94 20.89
C ALA A 17 4.70 -16.51 20.41
N VAL A 18 5.48 -15.64 21.07
CA VAL A 18 5.63 -14.24 20.68
C VAL A 18 6.29 -14.13 19.31
N PHE A 19 7.36 -14.90 19.10
CA PHE A 19 8.07 -14.91 17.82
C PHE A 19 7.15 -15.38 16.69
N GLY A 20 6.39 -16.45 16.93
CA GLY A 20 5.43 -16.95 15.95
C GLY A 20 4.34 -15.94 15.64
N LEU A 21 3.86 -15.22 16.66
CA LEU A 21 2.86 -14.18 16.47
C LEU A 21 3.42 -13.02 15.62
N ILE A 22 4.67 -12.62 15.89
CA ILE A 22 5.32 -11.56 15.11
C ILE A 22 5.44 -12.00 13.65
N LEU A 23 5.87 -13.24 13.40
CA LEU A 23 5.97 -13.78 12.04
C LEU A 23 4.61 -13.83 11.36
N TYR A 24 3.58 -14.23 12.09
CA TYR A 24 2.22 -14.33 11.55
C TYR A 24 1.70 -12.95 11.15
N VAL A 25 1.84 -11.95 12.03
CA VAL A 25 1.40 -10.60 11.76
C VAL A 25 2.19 -10.03 10.59
N GLY A 26 3.50 -10.26 10.56
CA GLY A 26 4.34 -9.85 9.44
C GLY A 26 3.90 -10.50 8.14
N TYR A 27 3.60 -11.79 8.18
CA TYR A 27 3.10 -12.51 7.00
C TYR A 27 1.82 -11.90 6.45
N MET A 28 0.91 -11.47 7.34
CA MET A 28 -0.32 -10.82 6.93
C MET A 28 -0.10 -9.39 6.44
N TYR A 29 0.89 -8.69 7.01
CA TYR A 29 1.19 -7.30 6.66
C TYR A 29 2.01 -7.17 5.38
N ILE A 30 3.01 -8.05 5.19
CA ILE A 30 3.95 -7.95 4.07
C ILE A 30 3.24 -7.93 2.71
N PRO A 31 2.26 -8.81 2.42
CA PRO A 31 1.58 -8.74 1.13
C PRO A 31 0.87 -7.39 0.91
N VAL A 32 0.28 -6.82 1.96
CA VAL A 32 -0.38 -5.52 1.86
C VAL A 32 0.63 -4.43 1.56
N ALA A 33 1.79 -4.45 2.23
CA ALA A 33 2.84 -3.48 2.01
C ALA A 33 3.43 -3.60 0.60
N ILE A 34 3.61 -4.82 0.10
CA ILE A 34 4.11 -5.08 -1.25
C ILE A 34 3.10 -4.56 -2.28
N ASP A 35 1.81 -4.87 -2.10
CA ASP A 35 0.77 -4.37 -2.98
C ASP A 35 0.76 -2.85 -3.02
N ALA A 36 0.89 -2.21 -1.86
CA ALA A 36 0.93 -0.76 -1.76
C ALA A 36 2.16 -0.19 -2.48
N TYR A 37 3.31 -0.82 -2.33
CA TYR A 37 4.53 -0.39 -2.99
C TYR A 37 4.39 -0.45 -4.51
N TYR A 38 3.90 -1.57 -5.04
CA TYR A 38 3.71 -1.70 -6.48
C TYR A 38 2.62 -0.77 -6.99
N PHE A 39 1.61 -0.51 -6.18
CA PHE A 39 0.56 0.44 -6.58
C PHE A 39 1.12 1.85 -6.67
N LYS A 40 1.99 2.26 -5.72
CA LYS A 40 2.67 3.56 -5.80
C LYS A 40 3.51 3.67 -7.06
N ASP A 41 4.22 2.59 -7.40
CA ASP A 41 5.04 2.55 -8.60
C ASP A 41 4.16 2.67 -9.85
N ALA A 42 3.04 1.97 -9.89
CA ALA A 42 2.08 2.07 -10.99
C ALA A 42 1.52 3.48 -11.10
N MET A 43 1.19 4.12 -9.97
CA MET A 43 0.73 5.51 -9.97
C MET A 43 1.79 6.43 -10.59
N GLN A 44 3.04 6.28 -10.16
CA GLN A 44 4.13 7.12 -10.65
C GLN A 44 4.34 6.92 -12.17
N ASN A 45 4.29 5.68 -12.63
CA ASN A 45 4.43 5.39 -14.06
C ASN A 45 3.30 6.00 -14.89
N LYS A 46 2.06 5.91 -14.39
CA LYS A 46 0.91 6.46 -15.11
C LYS A 46 0.94 7.98 -15.13
N VAL A 47 1.36 8.60 -14.02
CA VAL A 47 1.48 10.06 -13.94
C VAL A 47 2.55 10.56 -14.91
N ASN A 48 3.71 9.89 -14.95
CA ASN A 48 4.78 10.24 -15.88
C ASN A 48 4.34 10.06 -17.33
N LEU A 49 3.62 8.99 -17.63
CA LEU A 49 3.12 8.73 -18.96
C LEU A 49 2.11 9.80 -19.39
N ALA A 50 1.19 10.16 -18.48
CA ALA A 50 0.21 11.20 -18.77
C ALA A 50 0.88 12.54 -19.07
N ALA A 51 1.92 12.90 -18.30
CA ALA A 51 2.66 14.13 -18.53
C ALA A 51 3.40 14.09 -19.86
N ALA A 52 4.07 12.97 -20.17
CA ALA A 52 4.85 12.84 -21.40
C ALA A 52 3.97 12.85 -22.65
N GLN A 53 2.79 12.23 -22.59
CA GLN A 53 1.90 12.11 -23.73
C GLN A 53 0.82 13.20 -23.79
N GLY A 54 0.72 14.03 -22.75
CA GLY A 54 -0.31 15.06 -22.68
C GLY A 54 -1.71 14.53 -22.45
N TYR A 55 -1.83 13.38 -21.77
CA TYR A 55 -3.14 12.82 -21.43
C TYR A 55 -3.81 13.64 -20.33
N ASP A 56 -5.14 13.65 -20.32
CA ASP A 56 -5.90 14.44 -19.37
C ASP A 56 -6.07 13.68 -18.02
N PRO A 57 -6.54 14.40 -16.97
CA PRO A 57 -6.76 13.76 -15.67
C PRO A 57 -7.78 12.64 -15.70
N ALA A 58 -8.79 12.70 -16.58
CA ALA A 58 -9.79 11.64 -16.70
C ALA A 58 -9.15 10.32 -17.16
N TRP A 59 -8.22 10.39 -18.11
CA TRP A 59 -7.47 9.22 -18.55
C TRP A 59 -6.68 8.62 -17.39
N LEU A 60 -6.01 9.47 -16.62
CA LEU A 60 -5.19 9.05 -15.49
C LEU A 60 -6.04 8.35 -14.44
N SER A 61 -7.19 8.94 -14.09
CA SER A 61 -8.11 8.35 -13.13
C SER A 61 -8.59 6.97 -13.60
N ASP A 62 -8.91 6.84 -14.88
CA ASP A 62 -9.35 5.56 -15.44
C ASP A 62 -8.25 4.50 -15.37
N GLN A 63 -7.03 4.86 -15.71
CA GLN A 63 -5.89 3.92 -15.65
C GLN A 63 -5.60 3.47 -14.23
N ILE A 64 -5.61 4.39 -13.28
CA ILE A 64 -5.39 4.05 -11.87
C ILE A 64 -6.53 3.15 -11.36
N SER A 65 -7.76 3.45 -11.75
CA SER A 65 -8.91 2.63 -11.37
C SER A 65 -8.78 1.20 -11.87
N LYS A 66 -8.28 1.01 -13.08
CA LYS A 66 -8.03 -0.32 -13.65
C LYS A 66 -6.94 -1.07 -12.88
N SER A 67 -5.96 -0.34 -12.34
CA SER A 67 -4.87 -0.94 -11.58
C SER A 67 -5.30 -1.40 -10.19
N LYS A 68 -6.46 -0.96 -9.69
CA LYS A 68 -6.91 -1.35 -8.36
C LYS A 68 -7.02 -2.86 -8.18
N ALA A 69 -7.61 -3.54 -9.15
CA ALA A 69 -7.79 -4.99 -9.08
C ALA A 69 -6.45 -5.73 -9.08
N GLU A 70 -5.47 -5.23 -9.80
CA GLU A 70 -4.15 -5.85 -9.91
C GLU A 70 -3.36 -5.78 -8.61
N HIS A 71 -3.64 -4.77 -7.79
CA HIS A 71 -2.89 -4.51 -6.56
C HIS A 71 -3.74 -4.69 -5.31
N ASN A 72 -4.90 -5.33 -5.44
CA ASN A 72 -5.80 -5.60 -4.32
C ASN A 72 -6.22 -4.33 -3.58
N VAL A 73 -6.38 -3.24 -4.30
CA VAL A 73 -6.85 -1.98 -3.75
C VAL A 73 -8.38 -2.03 -3.64
N PRO A 74 -8.97 -1.62 -2.50
CA PRO A 74 -10.42 -1.63 -2.36
C PRO A 74 -11.15 -0.78 -3.40
N ASP A 75 -12.34 -1.21 -3.78
CA ASP A 75 -13.13 -0.48 -4.78
C ASP A 75 -13.55 0.90 -4.31
N ASP A 76 -13.62 1.12 -2.99
CA ASP A 76 -13.99 2.42 -2.42
C ASP A 76 -12.83 3.39 -2.32
N ALA A 77 -11.66 3.04 -2.87
CA ALA A 77 -10.51 3.96 -2.89
C ALA A 77 -10.88 5.25 -3.63
N VAL A 78 -10.47 6.37 -3.04
CA VAL A 78 -10.72 7.70 -3.62
C VAL A 78 -9.52 8.07 -4.48
N ILE A 79 -9.76 8.33 -5.77
CA ILE A 79 -8.73 8.72 -6.73
C ILE A 79 -8.99 10.16 -7.15
N THR A 80 -8.03 11.03 -6.86
CA THR A 80 -8.15 12.46 -7.16
C THR A 80 -7.02 12.89 -8.09
N PRO A 81 -7.26 12.93 -9.41
CA PRO A 81 -6.27 13.45 -10.35
C PRO A 81 -6.29 14.96 -10.38
N ALA A 82 -5.16 15.58 -10.67
CA ALA A 82 -5.05 17.02 -10.76
C ALA A 82 -3.90 17.42 -11.68
N GLN A 83 -3.93 18.68 -12.11
CA GLN A 83 -2.81 19.29 -12.84
C GLN A 83 -2.43 20.55 -12.09
N ARG A 84 -1.16 20.67 -11.72
CA ARG A 84 -0.65 21.83 -10.99
C ARG A 84 0.71 22.23 -11.55
N GLU A 85 0.87 23.51 -11.81
CA GLU A 85 2.16 24.08 -12.21
C GLU A 85 2.79 23.35 -13.41
N GLY A 86 1.95 22.91 -14.34
CA GLY A 86 2.41 22.21 -15.52
C GLY A 86 2.76 20.75 -15.29
N ARG A 87 2.44 20.20 -14.12
CA ARG A 87 2.66 18.81 -13.79
C ARG A 87 1.34 18.10 -13.56
N VAL A 88 1.37 16.79 -13.78
CA VAL A 88 0.23 15.92 -13.52
C VAL A 88 0.45 15.25 -12.18
N GLU A 89 -0.59 15.20 -11.37
CA GLU A 89 -0.53 14.48 -10.09
C GLU A 89 -1.81 13.68 -9.89
N VAL A 90 -1.72 12.66 -9.04
CA VAL A 90 -2.86 11.88 -8.63
C VAL A 90 -2.68 11.50 -7.16
N ARG A 91 -3.74 11.66 -6.39
CA ARG A 91 -3.78 11.26 -4.99
C ARG A 91 -4.75 10.11 -4.86
N VAL A 92 -4.33 9.04 -4.17
CA VAL A 92 -5.17 7.89 -3.90
C VAL A 92 -5.22 7.67 -2.40
N GLN A 93 -6.42 7.52 -1.88
CA GLN A 93 -6.67 7.29 -0.45
C GLN A 93 -7.56 6.07 -0.29
N PHE A 94 -7.14 5.14 0.54
CA PHE A 94 -7.97 4.00 0.91
C PHE A 94 -7.50 3.43 2.23
N THR A 95 -8.37 2.64 2.85
CA THR A 95 -8.06 1.87 4.05
C THR A 95 -8.24 0.40 3.74
N ARG A 96 -7.23 -0.40 4.01
CA ARG A 96 -7.26 -1.83 3.79
C ARG A 96 -7.16 -2.54 5.13
N PRO A 97 -8.22 -3.29 5.54
CA PRO A 97 -8.16 -3.98 6.83
C PRO A 97 -7.27 -5.21 6.74
N ILE A 98 -6.45 -5.42 7.77
CA ILE A 98 -5.62 -6.60 7.94
C ILE A 98 -6.17 -7.33 9.16
N SER A 99 -6.86 -8.45 8.92
CA SER A 99 -7.46 -9.24 10.00
C SER A 99 -6.45 -10.21 10.57
N THR A 100 -6.21 -10.13 11.87
CA THR A 100 -5.40 -11.10 12.61
C THR A 100 -6.30 -11.80 13.62
N PRO A 101 -5.85 -12.95 14.20
CA PRO A 101 -6.66 -13.64 15.20
C PRO A 101 -6.95 -12.82 16.44
N LEU A 102 -6.12 -11.82 16.76
CA LEU A 102 -6.25 -11.03 17.98
C LEU A 102 -6.88 -9.67 17.75
N PHE A 103 -6.73 -9.11 16.54
CA PHE A 103 -7.21 -7.76 16.25
C PHE A 103 -7.29 -7.55 14.76
N THR A 104 -7.92 -6.45 14.35
CA THR A 104 -7.93 -5.99 12.97
C THR A 104 -7.13 -4.70 12.89
N TYR A 105 -6.10 -4.67 12.08
CA TYR A 105 -5.31 -3.49 11.83
C TYR A 105 -5.75 -2.85 10.52
N ASN A 106 -6.02 -1.55 10.55
CA ASN A 106 -6.41 -0.81 9.34
C ASN A 106 -5.17 -0.15 8.74
N TYR A 107 -4.81 -0.58 7.54
CA TYR A 107 -3.70 0.00 6.80
C TYR A 107 -4.24 1.19 6.00
N ASP A 108 -3.86 2.39 6.40
CA ASP A 108 -4.29 3.61 5.74
C ASP A 108 -3.28 4.00 4.67
N PHE A 109 -3.75 4.06 3.43
CA PHE A 109 -2.94 4.46 2.30
C PHE A 109 -3.35 5.86 1.87
N ASP A 110 -2.40 6.77 1.81
CA ASP A 110 -2.60 8.12 1.31
C ASP A 110 -1.31 8.54 0.62
N TYR A 111 -1.34 8.55 -0.70
CA TYR A 111 -0.14 8.82 -1.48
C TYR A 111 -0.49 9.69 -2.67
N THR A 112 0.35 10.70 -2.91
CA THR A 112 0.24 11.57 -4.06
C THR A 112 1.45 11.35 -4.96
N ALA A 113 1.21 10.91 -6.19
CA ALA A 113 2.24 10.78 -7.22
C ALA A 113 2.22 12.02 -8.09
N GLN A 114 3.38 12.61 -8.31
CA GLN A 114 3.53 13.78 -9.16
C GLN A 114 4.50 13.45 -10.28
N SER A 115 4.20 13.92 -11.49
CA SER A 115 5.09 13.67 -12.63
C SER A 115 6.46 14.28 -12.39
N THR A 116 7.50 13.57 -12.83
CA THR A 116 8.88 14.06 -12.73
C THR A 116 9.19 15.05 -13.84
N THR A 117 8.35 15.09 -14.88
CA THR A 117 8.48 16.03 -16.00
C THR A 117 7.26 16.92 -16.09
N PHE A 118 7.39 18.04 -16.79
CA PHE A 118 6.26 18.91 -17.05
C PHE A 118 5.35 18.30 -18.11
N LEU A 119 4.06 18.69 -18.03
CA LEU A 119 3.06 18.23 -18.99
C LEU A 119 3.44 18.67 -20.40
N THR A 120 3.42 17.72 -21.33
CA THR A 120 3.70 18.00 -22.74
C THR A 120 2.44 18.61 -23.38
N PRO A 121 2.51 19.80 -23.96
CA PRO A 121 1.34 20.38 -24.65
C PRO A 121 0.99 19.53 -25.87
N LYS A 122 -0.30 19.41 -26.10
CA LYS A 122 -0.80 18.76 -27.33
C LYS A 122 -0.95 19.73 -28.47
#